data_fe4a10995937bdc8413a02a83496d9be
#
_entry.id   fe4a10995937bdc8413a02a83496d9be
#
_cell.length_a   1.000
_cell.length_b   1.000
_cell.length_c   1.000
_cell.angle_alpha   90.00
_cell.angle_beta   90.00
_cell.angle_gamma   90.00
#
_symmetry.space_group_name_H-M   'P 1'
#
loop_
_entity.id
_entity.type
_entity.pdbx_description
1 polymer ?
#
loop_
_entity_poly.entity_id
_entity_poly.type
_entity_poly.pdbx_seq_one_letter_code
_entity_poly.pdbx_strand_id
1 'polypeptide(L)'
;MTRVRADDYDDKRQSILDQAAALFARKGFEGSTMIEVAQACGASKSHLYHYFARKEDLLFEIVRVHITAQLDELETAVNQALPAEERFDRYVETFVARGANSRNEHLVLMNDIKFLPDAQRREVRKLENRIVDLLVGVLHEINPELMPARSPRGPYAMLLFGMIIWTFTWYEKSGAIPPRELAARISQLFVYGFKGQRFAPPAPSKR
;
A
#
# COMPACT_ATOMS: atom_id res chain seq x y z
N MET A 1 -6.50 5.39 -35.68
CA MET A 1 -6.50 3.92 -35.42
C MET A 1 -5.47 3.47 -34.37
N THR A 2 -4.39 4.20 -34.10
CA THR A 2 -3.32 3.79 -33.14
C THR A 2 -3.75 3.90 -31.66
N ARG A 3 -4.54 4.89 -31.29
CA ARG A 3 -4.96 5.15 -29.90
C ARG A 3 -5.89 4.06 -29.32
N VAL A 4 -6.86 3.59 -30.09
CA VAL A 4 -7.80 2.50 -29.68
C VAL A 4 -7.10 1.17 -29.42
N ARG A 5 -5.97 0.88 -30.11
CA ARG A 5 -5.18 -0.32 -29.91
C ARG A 5 -4.33 -0.28 -28.63
N ALA A 6 -3.85 0.91 -28.26
CA ALA A 6 -3.10 1.11 -27.04
C ALA A 6 -4.01 0.98 -25.81
N ASP A 7 -5.18 1.62 -25.84
CA ASP A 7 -6.17 1.54 -24.76
C ASP A 7 -6.62 0.07 -24.52
N ASP A 8 -6.89 -0.71 -25.58
CA ASP A 8 -7.25 -2.14 -25.46
C ASP A 8 -6.09 -3.01 -24.92
N TYR A 9 -4.84 -2.64 -25.18
CA TYR A 9 -3.67 -3.33 -24.62
C TYR A 9 -3.55 -3.06 -23.12
N ASP A 10 -3.69 -1.80 -22.69
CA ASP A 10 -3.57 -1.40 -21.28
C ASP A 10 -4.72 -1.97 -20.44
N ASP A 11 -5.95 -1.97 -20.96
CA ASP A 11 -7.12 -2.56 -20.31
C ASP A 11 -6.93 -4.08 -20.10
N LYS A 12 -6.44 -4.79 -21.11
CA LYS A 12 -6.14 -6.22 -21.00
C LYS A 12 -5.01 -6.50 -20.03
N ARG A 13 -3.96 -5.68 -20.05
CA ARG A 13 -2.85 -5.78 -19.12
C ARG A 13 -3.33 -5.58 -17.67
N GLN A 14 -4.16 -4.59 -17.42
CA GLN A 14 -4.75 -4.35 -16.09
C GLN A 14 -5.62 -5.53 -15.65
N SER A 15 -6.49 -6.05 -16.51
CA SER A 15 -7.31 -7.22 -16.22
C SER A 15 -6.46 -8.45 -15.84
N ILE A 16 -5.31 -8.65 -16.49
CA ILE A 16 -4.37 -9.74 -16.12
C ILE A 16 -3.82 -9.49 -14.70
N LEU A 17 -3.43 -8.25 -14.37
CA LEU A 17 -2.92 -7.90 -13.05
C LEU A 17 -3.96 -8.18 -11.96
N ASP A 18 -5.22 -7.78 -12.17
CA ASP A 18 -6.32 -7.96 -11.22
C ASP A 18 -6.61 -9.44 -10.96
N GLN A 19 -6.69 -10.27 -12.02
CA GLN A 19 -6.92 -11.70 -11.90
C GLN A 19 -5.74 -12.43 -11.23
N ALA A 20 -4.52 -12.03 -11.56
CA ALA A 20 -3.32 -12.57 -10.93
C ALA A 20 -3.22 -12.18 -9.45
N ALA A 21 -3.53 -10.93 -9.10
CA ALA A 21 -3.57 -10.47 -7.71
C ALA A 21 -4.60 -11.28 -6.89
N ALA A 22 -5.80 -11.50 -7.43
CA ALA A 22 -6.83 -12.34 -6.79
C ALA A 22 -6.36 -13.78 -6.60
N LEU A 23 -5.66 -14.36 -7.58
CA LEU A 23 -5.12 -15.73 -7.50
C LEU A 23 -4.00 -15.81 -6.45
N PHE A 24 -3.04 -14.87 -6.47
CA PHE A 24 -1.92 -14.84 -5.52
C PHE A 24 -2.40 -14.58 -4.09
N ALA A 25 -3.34 -13.65 -3.89
CA ALA A 25 -3.92 -13.39 -2.58
C ALA A 25 -4.61 -14.62 -1.98
N ARG A 26 -5.28 -15.43 -2.81
CA ARG A 26 -6.01 -16.63 -2.37
C ARG A 26 -5.12 -17.85 -2.15
N LYS A 27 -4.14 -18.07 -3.03
CA LYS A 27 -3.38 -19.32 -3.11
C LYS A 27 -1.89 -19.16 -2.73
N GLY A 28 -1.44 -17.92 -2.62
CA GLY A 28 -0.03 -17.55 -2.48
C GLY A 28 0.71 -17.55 -3.81
N PHE A 29 1.76 -16.77 -3.90
CA PHE A 29 2.60 -16.68 -5.09
C PHE A 29 3.24 -18.04 -5.44
N GLU A 30 3.85 -18.73 -4.47
CA GLU A 30 4.51 -20.03 -4.72
C GLU A 30 3.53 -21.09 -5.20
N GLY A 31 2.34 -21.15 -4.61
CA GLY A 31 1.31 -22.12 -4.95
C GLY A 31 0.59 -21.86 -6.28
N SER A 32 0.88 -20.74 -6.95
CA SER A 32 0.23 -20.32 -8.20
C SER A 32 1.15 -20.53 -9.41
N THR A 33 0.56 -20.81 -10.57
CA THR A 33 1.28 -21.01 -11.83
C THR A 33 0.81 -20.03 -12.90
N MET A 34 1.67 -19.75 -13.89
CA MET A 34 1.30 -18.92 -15.06
C MET A 34 0.14 -19.54 -15.87
N ILE A 35 -0.02 -20.88 -15.84
CA ILE A 35 -1.15 -21.55 -16.49
C ILE A 35 -2.46 -21.21 -15.78
N GLU A 36 -2.48 -21.26 -14.46
CA GLU A 36 -3.66 -20.89 -13.67
C GLU A 36 -4.03 -19.40 -13.81
N VAL A 37 -3.03 -18.52 -13.92
CA VAL A 37 -3.27 -17.11 -14.24
C VAL A 37 -3.91 -16.96 -15.62
N ALA A 38 -3.40 -17.63 -16.65
CA ALA A 38 -3.99 -17.62 -17.99
C ALA A 38 -5.44 -18.12 -17.98
N GLN A 39 -5.72 -19.20 -17.26
CA GLN A 39 -7.08 -19.74 -17.10
C GLN A 39 -8.00 -18.74 -16.39
N ALA A 40 -7.54 -18.09 -15.30
CA ALA A 40 -8.30 -17.09 -14.60
C ALA A 40 -8.65 -15.87 -15.47
N CYS A 41 -7.76 -15.51 -16.42
CA CYS A 41 -7.97 -14.44 -17.39
C CYS A 41 -8.83 -14.87 -18.62
N GLY A 42 -9.21 -16.15 -18.74
CA GLY A 42 -9.83 -16.67 -19.95
C GLY A 42 -8.92 -16.58 -21.19
N ALA A 43 -7.61 -16.55 -20.99
CA ALA A 43 -6.60 -16.33 -22.02
C ALA A 43 -5.78 -17.60 -22.31
N SER A 44 -5.19 -17.68 -23.50
CA SER A 44 -4.21 -18.73 -23.79
C SER A 44 -2.89 -18.45 -23.07
N LYS A 45 -2.13 -19.51 -22.78
CA LYS A 45 -0.79 -19.39 -22.20
C LYS A 45 0.11 -18.46 -23.05
N SER A 46 0.10 -18.62 -24.36
CA SER A 46 0.88 -17.78 -25.28
C SER A 46 0.50 -16.29 -25.16
N HIS A 47 -0.79 -16.00 -25.01
CA HIS A 47 -1.28 -14.65 -24.83
C HIS A 47 -0.78 -14.02 -23.52
N LEU A 48 -0.80 -14.75 -22.40
CA LEU A 48 -0.27 -14.27 -21.13
C LEU A 48 1.24 -13.99 -21.22
N TYR A 49 2.01 -14.92 -21.84
CA TYR A 49 3.47 -14.74 -21.99
C TYR A 49 3.86 -13.58 -22.92
N HIS A 50 2.94 -13.08 -23.73
CA HIS A 50 3.14 -11.85 -24.50
C HIS A 50 3.20 -10.60 -23.59
N TYR A 51 2.46 -10.59 -22.47
CA TYR A 51 2.47 -9.50 -21.50
C TYR A 51 3.54 -9.64 -20.43
N PHE A 52 3.71 -10.85 -19.91
CA PHE A 52 4.60 -11.14 -18.78
C PHE A 52 5.41 -12.39 -19.04
N ALA A 53 6.73 -12.24 -19.18
CA ALA A 53 7.62 -13.36 -19.48
C ALA A 53 7.77 -14.32 -18.31
N ARG A 54 7.69 -13.83 -17.06
CA ARG A 54 7.89 -14.60 -15.84
C ARG A 54 6.83 -14.26 -14.80
N LYS A 55 6.61 -15.18 -13.87
CA LYS A 55 5.67 -14.97 -12.75
C LYS A 55 6.14 -13.85 -11.82
N GLU A 56 7.45 -13.71 -11.64
CA GLU A 56 8.06 -12.63 -10.86
C GLU A 56 7.85 -11.25 -11.48
N ASP A 57 7.85 -11.13 -12.80
CA ASP A 57 7.56 -9.87 -13.49
C ASP A 57 6.10 -9.46 -13.29
N LEU A 58 5.19 -10.45 -13.31
CA LEU A 58 3.78 -10.23 -13.00
C LEU A 58 3.58 -9.81 -11.54
N LEU A 59 4.23 -10.47 -10.58
CA LEU A 59 4.21 -10.12 -9.17
C LEU A 59 4.72 -8.69 -8.96
N PHE A 60 5.85 -8.36 -9.58
CA PHE A 60 6.43 -7.02 -9.48
C PHE A 60 5.48 -5.93 -9.98
N GLU A 61 4.84 -6.15 -11.13
CA GLU A 61 3.92 -5.16 -11.70
C GLU A 61 2.66 -4.98 -10.83
N ILE A 62 2.08 -6.06 -10.30
CA ILE A 62 0.96 -5.97 -9.35
C ILE A 62 1.32 -5.06 -8.17
N VAL A 63 2.46 -5.35 -7.53
CA VAL A 63 2.91 -4.61 -6.36
C VAL A 63 3.29 -3.17 -6.71
N ARG A 64 4.02 -2.96 -7.81
CA ARG A 64 4.48 -1.65 -8.25
C ARG A 64 3.31 -0.72 -8.58
N VAL A 65 2.34 -1.19 -9.38
CA VAL A 65 1.15 -0.41 -9.75
C VAL A 65 0.35 -0.06 -8.51
N HIS A 66 0.12 -1.02 -7.62
CA HIS A 66 -0.62 -0.80 -6.38
C HIS A 66 0.02 0.27 -5.50
N ILE A 67 1.33 0.12 -5.19
CA ILE A 67 2.03 1.02 -4.27
C ILE A 67 2.28 2.41 -4.87
N THR A 68 2.50 2.50 -6.19
CA THR A 68 2.63 3.79 -6.87
C THR A 68 1.34 4.58 -6.80
N ALA A 69 0.21 3.96 -7.15
CA ALA A 69 -1.08 4.63 -7.07
C ALA A 69 -1.45 5.01 -5.62
N GLN A 70 -1.10 4.19 -4.63
CA GLN A 70 -1.27 4.53 -3.22
C GLN A 70 -0.43 5.75 -2.82
N LEU A 71 0.83 5.81 -3.26
CA LEU A 71 1.72 6.93 -2.99
C LEU A 71 1.19 8.23 -3.60
N ASP A 72 0.76 8.21 -4.87
CA ASP A 72 0.23 9.38 -5.58
C ASP A 72 -1.03 9.93 -4.89
N GLU A 73 -1.94 9.06 -4.45
CA GLU A 73 -3.13 9.45 -3.69
C GLU A 73 -2.75 10.05 -2.32
N LEU A 74 -1.77 9.48 -1.62
CA LEU A 74 -1.32 9.98 -0.32
C LEU A 74 -0.56 11.31 -0.46
N GLU A 75 0.29 11.47 -1.48
CA GLU A 75 0.94 12.75 -1.79
C GLU A 75 -0.11 13.85 -2.03
N THR A 76 -1.16 13.52 -2.79
CA THR A 76 -2.27 14.45 -3.02
C THR A 76 -3.00 14.79 -1.71
N ALA A 77 -3.21 13.82 -0.84
CA ALA A 77 -3.91 14.02 0.43
C ALA A 77 -3.14 14.92 1.40
N VAL A 78 -1.79 14.80 1.47
CA VAL A 78 -0.96 15.56 2.41
C VAL A 78 -0.45 16.90 1.88
N ASN A 79 -0.41 17.11 0.56
CA ASN A 79 0.07 18.35 -0.05
C ASN A 79 -1.00 19.46 -0.14
N GLN A 80 -2.09 19.34 0.62
CA GLN A 80 -3.12 20.37 0.69
C GLN A 80 -2.76 21.45 1.71
N ALA A 81 -3.19 22.69 1.46
CA ALA A 81 -3.03 23.81 2.38
C ALA A 81 -4.00 23.72 3.56
N LEU A 82 -3.86 22.69 4.38
CA LEU A 82 -4.69 22.34 5.53
C LEU A 82 -3.84 22.21 6.80
N PRO A 83 -4.44 22.36 7.99
CA PRO A 83 -3.77 22.02 9.25
C PRO A 83 -3.21 20.59 9.25
N ALA A 84 -2.12 20.34 9.97
CA ALA A 84 -1.45 19.06 9.99
C ALA A 84 -2.38 17.92 10.45
N GLU A 85 -3.26 18.18 11.42
CA GLU A 85 -4.24 17.18 11.90
C GLU A 85 -5.24 16.79 10.80
N GLU A 86 -5.73 17.75 10.01
CA GLU A 86 -6.64 17.46 8.88
C GLU A 86 -5.92 16.70 7.75
N ARG A 87 -4.65 17.00 7.48
CA ARG A 87 -3.82 16.24 6.51
C ARG A 87 -3.58 14.81 7.00
N PHE A 88 -3.39 14.64 8.31
CA PHE A 88 -3.31 13.32 8.93
C PHE A 88 -4.60 12.51 8.74
N ASP A 89 -5.76 13.11 9.03
CA ASP A 89 -7.06 12.47 8.83
C ASP A 89 -7.25 12.02 7.37
N ARG A 90 -6.90 12.89 6.40
CA ARG A 90 -6.95 12.54 4.97
C ARG A 90 -5.97 11.43 4.60
N TYR A 91 -4.76 11.44 5.18
CA TYR A 91 -3.80 10.36 4.98
C TYR A 91 -4.38 9.02 5.42
N VAL A 92 -4.93 8.95 6.62
CA VAL A 92 -5.52 7.72 7.17
C VAL A 92 -6.75 7.30 6.35
N GLU A 93 -7.64 8.23 5.99
CA GLU A 93 -8.82 7.97 5.17
C GLU A 93 -8.42 7.38 3.80
N THR A 94 -7.45 8.00 3.13
CA THR A 94 -6.93 7.54 1.83
C THR A 94 -6.32 6.15 1.93
N PHE A 95 -5.50 5.91 2.95
CA PHE A 95 -4.84 4.62 3.15
C PHE A 95 -5.86 3.49 3.38
N VAL A 96 -6.81 3.71 4.28
CA VAL A 96 -7.87 2.73 4.61
C VAL A 96 -8.78 2.48 3.40
N ALA A 97 -9.20 3.54 2.70
CA ALA A 97 -10.04 3.41 1.51
C ALA A 97 -9.35 2.62 0.41
N ARG A 98 -8.07 2.88 0.16
CA ARG A 98 -7.26 2.14 -0.81
C ARG A 98 -7.15 0.67 -0.46
N GLY A 99 -6.82 0.34 0.78
CA GLY A 99 -6.74 -1.05 1.23
C GLY A 99 -8.07 -1.80 1.14
N ALA A 100 -9.19 -1.11 1.43
CA ALA A 100 -10.52 -1.70 1.28
C ALA A 100 -10.93 -1.95 -0.18
N ASN A 101 -10.42 -1.15 -1.13
CA ASN A 101 -10.72 -1.26 -2.56
C ASN A 101 -9.75 -2.19 -3.31
N SER A 102 -8.51 -2.31 -2.85
CA SER A 102 -7.44 -3.09 -3.49
C SER A 102 -6.87 -4.13 -2.53
N ARG A 103 -7.76 -4.90 -1.88
CA ARG A 103 -7.38 -5.85 -0.83
C ARG A 103 -6.45 -6.95 -1.32
N ASN A 104 -6.68 -7.46 -2.53
CA ASN A 104 -5.86 -8.55 -3.09
C ASN A 104 -4.42 -8.08 -3.34
N GLU A 105 -4.25 -6.93 -3.98
CA GLU A 105 -2.96 -6.31 -4.28
C GLU A 105 -2.20 -6.00 -2.98
N HIS A 106 -2.93 -5.52 -1.97
CA HIS A 106 -2.34 -5.25 -0.66
C HIS A 106 -1.87 -6.53 0.05
N LEU A 107 -2.64 -7.61 0.02
CA LEU A 107 -2.24 -8.91 0.56
C LEU A 107 -1.02 -9.48 -0.17
N VAL A 108 -0.95 -9.33 -1.50
CA VAL A 108 0.20 -9.74 -2.31
C VAL A 108 1.44 -8.91 -1.92
N LEU A 109 1.30 -7.59 -1.76
CA LEU A 109 2.38 -6.73 -1.27
C LEU A 109 2.91 -7.20 0.09
N MET A 110 2.04 -7.49 1.03
CA MET A 110 2.43 -7.87 2.40
C MET A 110 3.09 -9.25 2.49
N ASN A 111 2.67 -10.21 1.67
CA ASN A 111 3.07 -11.61 1.84
C ASN A 111 4.14 -12.07 0.85
N ASP A 112 4.14 -11.52 -0.37
CA ASP A 112 4.83 -12.13 -1.50
C ASP A 112 6.04 -11.34 -2.03
N ILE A 113 6.30 -10.09 -1.58
CA ILE A 113 7.48 -9.31 -2.01
C ILE A 113 8.82 -10.01 -1.77
N LYS A 114 8.87 -10.95 -0.84
CA LYS A 114 10.05 -11.77 -0.56
C LYS A 114 10.51 -12.62 -1.75
N PHE A 115 9.59 -12.92 -2.69
CA PHE A 115 9.87 -13.69 -3.90
C PHE A 115 10.36 -12.81 -5.06
N LEU A 116 10.35 -11.50 -4.93
CA LEU A 116 10.89 -10.60 -5.93
C LEU A 116 12.42 -10.68 -6.00
N PRO A 117 13.01 -10.58 -7.19
CA PRO A 117 14.44 -10.33 -7.35
C PRO A 117 14.88 -9.09 -6.56
N ASP A 118 16.13 -9.08 -6.08
CA ASP A 118 16.66 -8.03 -5.20
C ASP A 118 16.50 -6.62 -5.75
N ALA A 119 16.68 -6.43 -7.06
CA ALA A 119 16.55 -5.12 -7.70
C ALA A 119 15.09 -4.61 -7.62
N GLN A 120 14.12 -5.46 -7.98
CA GLN A 120 12.69 -5.15 -7.93
C GLN A 120 12.23 -4.94 -6.48
N ARG A 121 12.68 -5.78 -5.55
CA ARG A 121 12.38 -5.64 -4.12
C ARG A 121 12.89 -4.32 -3.55
N ARG A 122 14.10 -3.86 -3.96
CA ARG A 122 14.63 -2.55 -3.56
C ARG A 122 13.80 -1.39 -4.12
N GLU A 123 13.26 -1.52 -5.33
CA GLU A 123 12.38 -0.51 -5.93
C GLU A 123 11.07 -0.38 -5.14
N VAL A 124 10.42 -1.50 -4.83
CA VAL A 124 9.21 -1.51 -3.99
C VAL A 124 9.48 -0.85 -2.64
N ARG A 125 10.58 -1.21 -1.97
CA ARG A 125 10.93 -0.64 -0.67
C ARG A 125 11.20 0.87 -0.71
N LYS A 126 11.68 1.41 -1.84
CA LYS A 126 11.80 2.87 -2.00
C LYS A 126 10.44 3.55 -1.99
N LEU A 127 9.45 2.96 -2.65
CA LEU A 127 8.08 3.49 -2.66
C LEU A 127 7.44 3.38 -1.27
N GLU A 128 7.60 2.23 -0.58
CA GLU A 128 7.15 2.07 0.81
C GLU A 128 7.77 3.13 1.73
N ASN A 129 9.07 3.38 1.58
CA ASN A 129 9.75 4.40 2.38
C ASN A 129 9.18 5.80 2.14
N ARG A 130 8.86 6.17 0.90
CA ARG A 130 8.22 7.46 0.59
C ARG A 130 6.85 7.60 1.28
N ILE A 131 6.05 6.53 1.28
CA ILE A 131 4.77 6.50 2.01
C ILE A 131 4.99 6.75 3.51
N VAL A 132 6.00 6.09 4.10
CA VAL A 132 6.37 6.31 5.51
C VAL A 132 6.84 7.74 5.76
N ASP A 133 7.68 8.28 4.88
CA ASP A 133 8.24 9.63 5.01
C ASP A 133 7.17 10.71 4.95
N LEU A 134 6.13 10.56 4.12
CA LEU A 134 4.96 11.45 4.10
C LEU A 134 4.26 11.49 5.47
N LEU A 135 4.01 10.32 6.06
CA LEU A 135 3.39 10.23 7.38
C LEU A 135 4.27 10.85 8.46
N VAL A 136 5.57 10.54 8.46
CA VAL A 136 6.54 11.09 9.42
C VAL A 136 6.56 12.62 9.36
N GLY A 137 6.50 13.20 8.16
CA GLY A 137 6.42 14.66 7.97
C GLY A 137 5.19 15.25 8.65
N VAL A 138 4.02 14.69 8.42
CA VAL A 138 2.77 15.16 9.04
C VAL A 138 2.79 14.97 10.55
N LEU A 139 3.25 13.84 11.06
CA LEU A 139 3.36 13.57 12.50
C LEU A 139 4.36 14.52 13.20
N HIS A 140 5.46 14.86 12.52
CA HIS A 140 6.42 15.87 13.04
C HIS A 140 5.76 17.24 13.24
N GLU A 141 4.92 17.66 12.31
CA GLU A 141 4.20 18.93 12.44
C GLU A 141 3.16 18.90 13.57
N ILE A 142 2.52 17.75 13.82
CA ILE A 142 1.56 17.60 14.93
C ILE A 142 2.28 17.59 16.29
N ASN A 143 3.38 16.84 16.40
CA ASN A 143 4.13 16.73 17.66
C ASN A 143 5.65 16.59 17.39
N PRO A 144 6.38 17.70 17.24
CA PRO A 144 7.81 17.69 16.93
C PRO A 144 8.68 17.13 18.07
N GLU A 145 8.20 17.12 19.31
CA GLU A 145 8.93 16.55 20.45
C GLU A 145 9.03 15.02 20.33
N LEU A 146 7.95 14.37 19.92
CA LEU A 146 7.90 12.90 19.72
C LEU A 146 8.50 12.46 18.40
N MET A 147 8.51 13.35 17.41
CA MET A 147 8.98 13.06 16.05
C MET A 147 10.12 14.02 15.66
N PRO A 148 11.30 13.94 16.32
CA PRO A 148 12.42 14.81 15.95
C PRO A 148 12.87 14.54 14.51
N ALA A 149 13.21 15.60 13.77
CA ALA A 149 13.54 15.58 12.33
C ALA A 149 14.65 14.60 11.91
N ARG A 150 15.43 14.07 12.86
CA ARG A 150 16.49 13.09 12.64
C ARG A 150 16.13 11.66 13.05
N SER A 151 14.89 11.42 13.48
CA SER A 151 14.48 10.06 13.85
C SER A 151 14.23 9.24 12.59
N PRO A 152 15.03 8.21 12.28
CA PRO A 152 14.69 7.31 11.19
C PRO A 152 13.41 6.54 11.60
N ARG A 153 12.34 6.68 10.81
CA ARG A 153 11.07 5.96 10.96
C ARG A 153 10.59 5.94 12.42
N GLY A 154 10.04 7.06 12.88
CA GLY A 154 9.56 7.17 14.24
C GLY A 154 8.65 6.01 14.62
N PRO A 155 8.77 5.44 15.82
CA PRO A 155 7.98 4.32 16.29
C PRO A 155 6.47 4.58 16.17
N TYR A 156 6.04 5.83 16.26
CA TYR A 156 4.65 6.22 16.10
C TYR A 156 4.11 5.99 14.68
N ALA A 157 4.90 6.25 13.64
CA ALA A 157 4.51 5.93 12.27
C ALA A 157 4.31 4.42 12.12
N MET A 158 5.22 3.61 12.68
CA MET A 158 5.11 2.15 12.63
C MET A 158 3.93 1.61 13.45
N LEU A 159 3.59 2.24 14.59
CA LEU A 159 2.40 1.90 15.37
C LEU A 159 1.13 2.19 14.57
N LEU A 160 1.04 3.34 13.91
CA LEU A 160 -0.11 3.65 13.05
C LEU A 160 -0.23 2.65 11.89
N PHE A 161 0.88 2.31 11.22
CA PHE A 161 0.85 1.28 10.18
C PHE A 161 0.39 -0.07 10.72
N GLY A 162 0.82 -0.47 11.92
CA GLY A 162 0.32 -1.67 12.59
C GLY A 162 -1.20 -1.63 12.79
N MET A 163 -1.75 -0.50 13.23
CA MET A 163 -3.19 -0.31 13.38
C MET A 163 -3.93 -0.44 12.04
N ILE A 164 -3.46 0.24 10.99
CA ILE A 164 -4.14 0.26 9.69
C ILE A 164 -3.99 -1.09 8.99
N ILE A 165 -2.76 -1.62 8.87
CA ILE A 165 -2.48 -2.86 8.14
C ILE A 165 -3.18 -4.05 8.77
N TRP A 166 -3.25 -4.12 10.09
CA TRP A 166 -3.96 -5.19 10.78
C TRP A 166 -5.45 -5.22 10.43
N THR A 167 -6.07 -4.10 10.08
CA THR A 167 -7.48 -4.08 9.67
C THR A 167 -7.75 -4.95 8.44
N PHE A 168 -6.79 -5.10 7.53
CA PHE A 168 -6.96 -5.90 6.31
C PHE A 168 -7.14 -7.40 6.58
N THR A 169 -6.81 -7.87 7.77
CA THR A 169 -7.01 -9.27 8.18
C THR A 169 -8.46 -9.59 8.54
N TRP A 170 -9.19 -8.63 9.13
CA TRP A 170 -10.54 -8.85 9.69
C TRP A 170 -11.61 -7.91 9.13
N TYR A 171 -11.24 -6.77 8.54
CA TYR A 171 -12.20 -5.80 8.05
C TYR A 171 -12.86 -6.27 6.74
N GLU A 172 -14.19 -6.21 6.72
CA GLU A 172 -15.01 -6.48 5.54
C GLU A 172 -15.73 -5.21 5.10
N LYS A 173 -15.55 -4.79 3.84
CA LYS A 173 -16.16 -3.59 3.26
C LYS A 173 -17.70 -3.63 3.30
N SER A 174 -18.29 -4.83 3.23
CA SER A 174 -19.73 -5.08 3.35
C SER A 174 -20.24 -5.10 4.79
N GLY A 175 -19.37 -4.96 5.78
CA GLY A 175 -19.70 -4.97 7.21
C GLY A 175 -20.41 -3.70 7.67
N ALA A 176 -20.73 -3.65 8.97
CA ALA A 176 -21.50 -2.56 9.57
C ALA A 176 -20.76 -1.21 9.62
N ILE A 177 -19.42 -1.20 9.49
CA ILE A 177 -18.59 0.00 9.60
C ILE A 177 -18.06 0.36 8.21
N PRO A 178 -18.47 1.50 7.62
CA PRO A 178 -17.90 1.96 6.35
C PRO A 178 -16.40 2.27 6.46
N PRO A 179 -15.60 2.20 5.36
CA PRO A 179 -14.17 2.50 5.40
C PRO A 179 -13.84 3.87 5.98
N ARG A 180 -14.66 4.88 5.66
CA ARG A 180 -14.50 6.24 6.18
C ARG A 180 -14.67 6.32 7.70
N GLU A 181 -15.64 5.61 8.25
CA GLU A 181 -15.85 5.55 9.70
C GLU A 181 -14.71 4.82 10.39
N LEU A 182 -14.22 3.71 9.81
CA LEU A 182 -13.05 2.99 10.33
C LEU A 182 -11.82 3.92 10.36
N ALA A 183 -11.58 4.64 9.28
CA ALA A 183 -10.49 5.61 9.19
C ALA A 183 -10.60 6.69 10.27
N ALA A 184 -11.79 7.28 10.46
CA ALA A 184 -12.03 8.29 11.49
C ALA A 184 -11.77 7.76 12.90
N ARG A 185 -12.17 6.52 13.20
CA ARG A 185 -11.90 5.87 14.49
C ARG A 185 -10.41 5.66 14.73
N ILE A 186 -9.66 5.18 13.71
CA ILE A 186 -8.21 5.01 13.79
C ILE A 186 -7.55 6.37 14.02
N SER A 187 -7.92 7.38 13.24
CA SER A 187 -7.39 8.73 13.32
C SER A 187 -7.58 9.33 14.72
N GLN A 188 -8.80 9.28 15.24
CA GLN A 188 -9.11 9.81 16.57
C GLN A 188 -8.33 9.08 17.68
N LEU A 189 -8.34 7.76 17.68
CA LEU A 189 -7.61 6.98 18.68
C LEU A 189 -6.11 7.28 18.66
N PHE A 190 -5.53 7.41 17.46
CA PHE A 190 -4.11 7.68 17.32
C PHE A 190 -3.74 9.12 17.69
N VAL A 191 -4.44 10.12 17.15
CA VAL A 191 -4.12 11.55 17.37
C VAL A 191 -4.29 11.94 18.83
N TYR A 192 -5.36 11.54 19.48
CA TYR A 192 -5.56 11.88 20.90
C TYR A 192 -4.50 11.24 21.81
N GLY A 193 -4.10 10.00 21.53
CA GLY A 193 -2.99 9.35 22.20
C GLY A 193 -1.64 10.02 21.86
N PHE A 194 -1.34 10.21 20.58
CA PHE A 194 -0.09 10.78 20.07
C PHE A 194 0.13 12.23 20.52
N LYS A 195 -0.90 13.07 20.42
CA LYS A 195 -0.84 14.47 20.79
C LYS A 195 -0.54 14.70 22.28
N GLY A 196 -1.04 13.81 23.13
CA GLY A 196 -0.85 13.87 24.58
C GLY A 196 0.39 13.15 25.11
N GLN A 197 1.12 12.42 24.30
CA GLN A 197 2.31 11.66 24.72
C GLN A 197 3.48 12.56 25.08
N ARG A 198 4.20 12.21 26.16
CA ARG A 198 5.37 12.91 26.70
C ARG A 198 6.53 11.97 27.02
N PHE A 199 6.68 10.89 26.27
CA PHE A 199 7.81 9.99 26.43
C PHE A 199 9.06 10.62 25.80
N ALA A 200 10.19 10.52 26.51
CA ALA A 200 11.46 10.92 25.94
C ALA A 200 11.78 10.08 24.68
N PRO A 201 12.32 10.70 23.61
CA PRO A 201 12.75 9.93 22.45
C PRO A 201 13.79 8.90 22.86
N PRO A 202 13.81 7.72 22.22
CA PRO A 202 14.83 6.71 22.51
C PRO A 202 16.22 7.29 22.27
N ALA A 203 17.16 6.99 23.17
CA ALA A 203 18.56 7.39 23.02
C ALA A 203 19.09 6.89 21.65
N PRO A 204 19.93 7.68 20.95
CA PRO A 204 20.51 7.24 19.70
C PRO A 204 21.28 5.93 19.92
N SER A 205 20.94 4.90 19.14
CA SER A 205 21.63 3.62 19.19
C SER A 205 23.11 3.87 18.88
N LYS A 206 23.98 3.53 19.80
CA LYS A 206 25.42 3.47 19.52
C LYS A 206 25.62 2.38 18.46
N ARG A 207 25.96 2.78 17.25
CA ARG A 207 26.52 1.89 16.23
C ARG A 207 27.97 1.57 16.54
#